data_07f5a762b544b80ddc7442aebb3d26ca
#
_entry.id   07f5a762b544b80ddc7442aebb3d26ca
#
_cell.length_a   1.000
_cell.length_b   1.000
_cell.length_c   1.000
_cell.angle_alpha   90.00
_cell.angle_beta   90.00
_cell.angle_gamma   90.00
#
_symmetry.space_group_name_H-M   'P 1'
#
loop_
_entity.id
_entity.type
_entity.pdbx_description
1 polymer ?
#
loop_
_entity_poly.entity_id
_entity_poly.type
_entity_poly.pdbx_seq_one_letter_code
_entity_poly.pdbx_strand_id
1 'polypeptide(L)'
;MNKINRVLALILLCSGAYTAYAQSGGVSPYSFYGHGLAQPNAFAFHQLLGGTQAAAQSNLYVNPAQPASYAHIRYTTLDLGGTYQGIHQETQSAGLWNTTGGFRNMGVAFPLKKWMGFSAGIMPYSLAGYDMLTNGTDVDFGDYTRQYKGKGGYNKAHFGIGLTALKYLSLGFNANYIFGSLDQNTNLIFLNNQYNSVRLSERTLASDWMWDAGAQLRIPTGSIQTVIGFTMRDGASIQSSFSDVSYTYIQNGSGSETPLDTGMAALNQPGYIYVPSQMSVGVEISKPVKDLPISAWTVGFQYQVTDQMELLPFSTGTLPWLSSEPWTPTYAESGQRYSMSASMIPSLALPGRRLKSYGAEVAYRASFQFENTGLVLNSTPIRAWQCGLGVGLPLGGRAIMPGDVKFATLHIGAQVGNYGTKQNNLINEFYTQAVVGVTLNDQWFVKFKYR
;
A
#
# COMPACT_ATOMS: atom_id res chain seq x y z
N MET A 1 -0.79 -11.84 -36.88
CA MET A 1 -0.37 -11.64 -35.51
C MET A 1 -1.20 -10.47 -34.95
N ASN A 2 -2.17 -10.74 -34.10
CA ASN A 2 -3.11 -9.72 -33.61
C ASN A 2 -2.38 -8.62 -32.79
N LYS A 3 -2.89 -7.38 -32.85
CA LYS A 3 -2.31 -6.23 -32.12
C LYS A 3 -2.09 -6.52 -30.63
N ILE A 4 -2.94 -7.36 -30.03
CA ILE A 4 -2.84 -7.84 -28.64
C ILE A 4 -1.56 -8.67 -28.42
N ASN A 5 -1.20 -9.55 -29.35
CA ASN A 5 0.02 -10.37 -29.24
C ASN A 5 1.29 -9.54 -29.36
N ARG A 6 1.25 -8.41 -30.07
CA ARG A 6 2.39 -7.48 -30.13
C ARG A 6 2.56 -6.69 -28.83
N VAL A 7 1.48 -6.29 -28.20
CA VAL A 7 1.51 -5.60 -26.90
C VAL A 7 1.93 -6.55 -25.78
N LEU A 8 1.43 -7.78 -25.77
CA LEU A 8 1.88 -8.83 -24.84
C LEU A 8 3.37 -9.19 -25.05
N ALA A 9 3.83 -9.28 -26.30
CA ALA A 9 5.24 -9.52 -26.61
C ALA A 9 6.12 -8.34 -26.19
N LEU A 10 5.65 -7.09 -26.31
CA LEU A 10 6.35 -5.90 -25.82
C LEU A 10 6.46 -5.86 -24.31
N ILE A 11 5.37 -6.21 -23.59
CA ILE A 11 5.35 -6.32 -22.12
C ILE A 11 6.29 -7.44 -21.65
N LEU A 12 6.29 -8.59 -22.31
CA LEU A 12 7.21 -9.71 -22.03
C LEU A 12 8.68 -9.35 -22.34
N LEU A 13 8.96 -8.60 -23.39
CA LEU A 13 10.30 -8.11 -23.72
C LEU A 13 10.79 -7.06 -22.71
N CYS A 14 9.93 -6.19 -22.24
CA CYS A 14 10.26 -5.23 -21.18
C CYS A 14 10.49 -5.91 -19.83
N SER A 15 9.82 -7.02 -19.52
CA SER A 15 10.00 -7.78 -18.27
C SER A 15 11.28 -8.63 -18.26
N GLY A 16 11.86 -8.95 -19.41
CA GLY A 16 13.08 -9.77 -19.52
C GLY A 16 14.40 -9.02 -19.35
N ALA A 17 14.38 -7.69 -19.26
CA ALA A 17 15.60 -6.86 -19.25
C ALA A 17 16.10 -6.44 -17.86
N TYR A 18 15.35 -6.76 -16.81
CA TYR A 18 15.78 -6.44 -15.44
C TYR A 18 16.19 -7.72 -14.74
N THR A 19 17.49 -7.86 -14.48
CA THR A 19 17.97 -8.72 -13.41
C THR A 19 17.19 -8.35 -12.17
N ALA A 20 16.32 -9.25 -11.72
CA ALA A 20 15.54 -9.09 -10.51
C ALA A 20 16.54 -9.02 -9.34
N TYR A 21 16.98 -7.82 -9.00
CA TYR A 21 17.47 -7.57 -7.67
C TYR A 21 16.28 -7.84 -6.75
N ALA A 22 16.42 -8.89 -5.96
CA ALA A 22 15.43 -9.31 -5.00
C ALA A 22 14.99 -8.08 -4.22
N GLN A 23 13.68 -7.85 -4.21
CA GLN A 23 12.97 -6.73 -3.63
C GLN A 23 13.61 -6.32 -2.30
N SER A 24 14.33 -5.22 -2.28
CA SER A 24 14.55 -4.52 -1.03
C SER A 24 13.18 -4.02 -0.59
N GLY A 25 12.74 -4.40 0.59
CA GLY A 25 11.57 -3.83 1.23
C GLY A 25 11.59 -2.31 1.13
N GLY A 26 10.52 -1.63 1.52
CA GLY A 26 10.45 -0.17 1.47
C GLY A 26 11.77 0.49 1.89
N VAL A 27 12.08 1.65 1.36
CA VAL A 27 13.29 2.40 1.71
C VAL A 27 12.84 3.67 2.40
N SER A 28 12.73 3.65 3.74
CA SER A 28 12.40 4.82 4.54
C SER A 28 12.85 4.63 5.98
N PRO A 29 13.63 5.58 6.55
CA PRO A 29 13.98 5.61 7.96
C PRO A 29 12.76 5.60 8.89
N TYR A 30 11.66 6.19 8.47
CA TYR A 30 10.42 6.21 9.26
C TYR A 30 9.77 4.83 9.41
N SER A 31 10.16 3.85 8.58
CA SER A 31 9.73 2.46 8.73
C SER A 31 10.38 1.71 9.89
N PHE A 32 11.28 2.36 10.63
CA PHE A 32 11.85 1.87 11.89
C PHE A 32 10.77 1.72 12.97
N TYR A 33 9.81 2.66 13.00
CA TYR A 33 8.77 2.69 14.03
C TYR A 33 7.58 1.79 13.69
N GLY A 34 7.03 1.17 14.73
CA GLY A 34 5.89 0.26 14.60
C GLY A 34 6.18 -0.97 13.75
N HIS A 35 5.30 -1.27 12.83
CA HIS A 35 5.36 -2.49 11.99
C HIS A 35 5.79 -2.18 10.55
N GLY A 36 6.60 -1.14 10.34
CA GLY A 36 6.94 -0.60 9.03
C GLY A 36 5.90 0.41 8.52
N LEU A 37 6.16 1.01 7.37
CA LEU A 37 5.22 1.95 6.74
C LEU A 37 4.03 1.23 6.15
N ALA A 38 2.84 1.64 6.58
CA ALA A 38 1.58 1.14 6.04
C ALA A 38 1.49 1.39 4.53
N GLN A 39 1.06 0.37 3.80
CA GLN A 39 0.93 0.43 2.35
C GLN A 39 -0.52 0.74 1.95
N PRO A 40 -0.73 1.44 0.82
CA PRO A 40 -2.07 1.72 0.33
C PRO A 40 -2.90 0.43 0.14
N ASN A 41 -4.08 0.35 0.76
CA ASN A 41 -5.03 -0.73 0.56
C ASN A 41 -5.80 -0.53 -0.76
N ALA A 42 -5.08 -0.46 -1.88
CA ALA A 42 -5.61 -0.05 -3.17
C ALA A 42 -4.95 -0.80 -4.31
N PHE A 43 -5.74 -1.22 -5.29
CA PHE A 43 -5.23 -1.64 -6.60
C PHE A 43 -4.92 -0.41 -7.46
N ALA A 44 -4.20 -0.60 -8.57
CA ALA A 44 -3.66 0.49 -9.39
C ALA A 44 -4.70 1.56 -9.76
N PHE A 45 -5.93 1.15 -10.08
CA PHE A 45 -7.03 2.08 -10.36
C PHE A 45 -7.28 3.05 -9.20
N HIS A 46 -7.46 2.51 -7.98
CA HIS A 46 -7.79 3.30 -6.80
C HIS A 46 -6.56 4.00 -6.21
N GLN A 47 -5.36 3.45 -6.40
CA GLN A 47 -4.12 4.11 -6.01
C GLN A 47 -3.93 5.42 -6.78
N LEU A 48 -4.26 5.45 -8.08
CA LEU A 48 -4.22 6.66 -8.91
C LEU A 48 -5.35 7.67 -8.60
N LEU A 49 -6.32 7.28 -7.77
CA LEU A 49 -7.34 8.17 -7.19
C LEU A 49 -6.98 8.63 -5.76
N GLY A 50 -5.69 8.52 -5.35
CA GLY A 50 -5.21 9.04 -4.08
C GLY A 50 -5.91 8.49 -2.85
N GLY A 51 -6.40 7.24 -2.90
CA GLY A 51 -7.04 6.59 -1.76
C GLY A 51 -8.47 7.06 -1.46
N THR A 52 -9.15 7.77 -2.35
CA THR A 52 -10.60 8.05 -2.23
C THR A 52 -11.39 6.78 -2.55
N GLN A 53 -11.57 5.91 -1.56
CA GLN A 53 -12.10 4.57 -1.74
C GLN A 53 -13.42 4.32 -1.01
N ALA A 54 -13.67 5.00 0.11
CA ALA A 54 -14.83 4.72 0.96
C ALA A 54 -16.16 4.83 0.19
N ALA A 55 -16.29 5.83 -0.70
CA ALA A 55 -17.48 6.03 -1.53
C ALA A 55 -17.33 5.48 -2.96
N ALA A 56 -16.12 5.06 -3.37
CA ALA A 56 -15.86 4.66 -4.74
C ALA A 56 -16.63 3.38 -5.11
N GLN A 57 -17.48 3.47 -6.11
CA GLN A 57 -18.24 2.36 -6.70
C GLN A 57 -17.81 2.15 -8.15
N SER A 58 -17.54 0.91 -8.52
CA SER A 58 -17.26 0.54 -9.89
C SER A 58 -17.89 -0.81 -10.25
N ASN A 59 -18.35 -0.93 -11.49
CA ASN A 59 -18.78 -2.21 -12.03
C ASN A 59 -17.60 -3.04 -12.57
N LEU A 60 -16.43 -2.44 -12.71
CA LEU A 60 -15.26 -2.95 -13.44
C LEU A 60 -14.02 -3.12 -12.58
N TYR A 61 -13.86 -2.32 -11.52
CA TYR A 61 -12.63 -2.24 -10.74
C TYR A 61 -12.88 -2.68 -9.30
N VAL A 62 -12.02 -3.54 -8.82
CA VAL A 62 -12.10 -4.08 -7.45
C VAL A 62 -11.57 -3.06 -6.46
N ASN A 63 -12.32 -2.81 -5.40
CA ASN A 63 -11.95 -1.89 -4.32
C ASN A 63 -11.76 -2.65 -3.00
N PRO A 64 -10.54 -3.12 -2.67
CA PRO A 64 -10.30 -3.94 -1.47
C PRO A 64 -10.49 -3.18 -0.16
N ALA A 65 -10.48 -1.84 -0.18
CA ALA A 65 -10.71 -1.03 1.01
C ALA A 65 -12.20 -0.85 1.36
N GLN A 66 -13.10 -1.09 0.40
CA GLN A 66 -14.55 -0.93 0.59
C GLN A 66 -15.30 -2.19 0.15
N PRO A 67 -15.52 -3.16 1.05
CA PRO A 67 -16.14 -4.41 0.68
C PRO A 67 -17.60 -4.28 0.20
N ALA A 68 -18.34 -3.25 0.61
CA ALA A 68 -19.68 -3.01 0.11
C ALA A 68 -19.72 -2.76 -1.42
N SER A 69 -18.60 -2.28 -1.99
CA SER A 69 -18.48 -2.02 -3.43
C SER A 69 -18.55 -3.30 -4.28
N TYR A 70 -18.24 -4.46 -3.72
CA TYR A 70 -18.28 -5.74 -4.45
C TYR A 70 -19.68 -6.11 -4.93
N ALA A 71 -20.71 -5.65 -4.23
CA ALA A 71 -22.11 -5.82 -4.67
C ALA A 71 -22.41 -5.22 -6.06
N HIS A 72 -21.57 -4.28 -6.50
CA HIS A 72 -21.75 -3.56 -7.77
C HIS A 72 -20.91 -4.11 -8.92
N ILE A 73 -19.99 -5.03 -8.67
CA ILE A 73 -19.20 -5.71 -9.70
C ILE A 73 -20.14 -6.51 -10.62
N ARG A 74 -19.97 -6.33 -11.92
CA ARG A 74 -20.81 -6.96 -12.96
C ARG A 74 -20.06 -7.94 -13.84
N TYR A 75 -18.74 -7.93 -13.79
CA TYR A 75 -17.85 -8.76 -14.58
C TYR A 75 -16.89 -9.49 -13.66
N THR A 76 -16.46 -10.68 -14.07
CA THR A 76 -15.30 -11.29 -13.46
C THR A 76 -14.10 -10.41 -13.75
N THR A 77 -13.43 -9.97 -12.71
CA THR A 77 -12.34 -9.02 -12.80
C THR A 77 -11.07 -9.66 -12.24
N LEU A 78 -9.99 -9.59 -13.00
CA LEU A 78 -8.64 -9.87 -12.53
C LEU A 78 -7.85 -8.56 -12.55
N ASP A 79 -7.21 -8.23 -11.44
CA ASP A 79 -6.39 -7.03 -11.28
C ASP A 79 -4.96 -7.41 -10.87
N LEU A 80 -3.98 -6.84 -11.57
CA LEU A 80 -2.56 -7.02 -11.31
C LEU A 80 -1.89 -5.65 -11.32
N GLY A 81 -1.03 -5.38 -10.34
CA GLY A 81 -0.37 -4.09 -10.24
C GLY A 81 1.04 -4.14 -9.68
N GLY A 82 1.83 -3.16 -10.07
CA GLY A 82 3.18 -2.93 -9.58
C GLY A 82 3.49 -1.45 -9.47
N THR A 83 4.50 -1.12 -8.66
CA THR A 83 4.98 0.25 -8.49
C THR A 83 6.50 0.28 -8.56
N TYR A 84 7.01 1.42 -8.99
CA TYR A 84 8.42 1.77 -8.92
C TYR A 84 8.56 3.17 -8.35
N GLN A 85 9.39 3.33 -7.32
CA GLN A 85 9.50 4.56 -6.56
C GLN A 85 10.96 4.97 -6.45
N GLY A 86 11.27 6.23 -6.77
CA GLY A 86 12.52 6.90 -6.45
C GLY A 86 12.30 7.82 -5.24
N ILE A 87 13.16 7.77 -4.26
CA ILE A 87 13.07 8.53 -3.00
C ILE A 87 14.35 9.31 -2.83
N HIS A 88 14.22 10.63 -2.69
CA HIS A 88 15.29 11.53 -2.26
C HIS A 88 15.16 11.81 -0.78
N GLN A 89 16.05 11.23 0.01
CA GLN A 89 16.15 11.42 1.44
C GLN A 89 17.15 12.54 1.73
N GLU A 90 16.75 13.53 2.50
CA GLU A 90 17.54 14.71 2.75
C GLU A 90 17.51 15.09 4.23
N THR A 91 18.71 15.26 4.80
CA THR A 91 18.95 15.87 6.12
C THR A 91 19.33 17.34 5.95
N GLN A 92 19.76 18.01 7.02
CA GLN A 92 20.30 19.38 6.93
C GLN A 92 21.65 19.43 6.21
N SER A 93 22.45 18.34 6.20
CA SER A 93 23.82 18.31 5.73
C SER A 93 24.10 17.34 4.59
N ALA A 94 23.20 16.39 4.32
CA ALA A 94 23.43 15.34 3.32
C ALA A 94 22.12 14.94 2.62
N GLY A 95 22.23 14.41 1.41
CA GLY A 95 21.14 13.86 0.64
C GLY A 95 21.52 12.54 -0.01
N LEU A 96 20.57 11.62 -0.13
CA LEU A 96 20.75 10.30 -0.71
C LEU A 96 19.54 9.96 -1.61
N TRP A 97 19.82 9.36 -2.77
CA TRP A 97 18.80 8.80 -3.66
C TRP A 97 18.72 7.30 -3.49
N ASN A 98 17.51 6.82 -3.24
CA ASN A 98 17.19 5.41 -3.18
C ASN A 98 16.07 5.08 -4.15
N THR A 99 16.02 3.81 -4.58
CA THR A 99 14.94 3.33 -5.43
C THR A 99 14.38 2.03 -4.88
N THR A 100 13.08 1.87 -4.98
CA THR A 100 12.40 0.63 -4.62
C THR A 100 11.28 0.36 -5.60
N GLY A 101 10.91 -0.88 -5.78
CA GLY A 101 9.82 -1.23 -6.67
C GLY A 101 9.53 -2.71 -6.63
N GLY A 102 8.38 -3.06 -7.14
CA GLY A 102 7.98 -4.45 -7.19
C GLY A 102 6.49 -4.65 -7.47
N PHE A 103 6.12 -5.90 -7.42
CA PHE A 103 4.73 -6.33 -7.48
C PHE A 103 3.98 -5.84 -6.24
N ARG A 104 2.79 -5.26 -6.45
CA ARG A 104 2.01 -4.65 -5.37
C ARG A 104 0.73 -5.39 -5.05
N ASN A 105 0.03 -5.85 -6.07
CA ASN A 105 -1.25 -6.49 -5.84
C ASN A 105 -1.62 -7.49 -6.93
N MET A 106 -2.34 -8.50 -6.49
CA MET A 106 -3.10 -9.38 -7.35
C MET A 106 -4.47 -9.59 -6.71
N GLY A 107 -5.54 -9.47 -7.49
CA GLY A 107 -6.88 -9.67 -6.99
C GLY A 107 -7.84 -10.15 -8.05
N VAL A 108 -8.85 -10.86 -7.60
CA VAL A 108 -9.96 -11.33 -8.43
C VAL A 108 -11.28 -10.93 -7.79
N ALA A 109 -12.29 -10.69 -8.61
CA ALA A 109 -13.64 -10.49 -8.12
C ALA A 109 -14.65 -11.13 -9.05
N PHE A 110 -15.76 -11.59 -8.47
CA PHE A 110 -16.81 -12.31 -9.17
C PHE A 110 -18.19 -11.78 -8.79
N PRO A 111 -19.05 -11.48 -9.76
CA PRO A 111 -20.48 -11.27 -9.50
C PRO A 111 -21.14 -12.63 -9.22
N LEU A 112 -21.45 -12.92 -7.95
CA LEU A 112 -22.12 -14.16 -7.57
C LEU A 112 -23.61 -14.13 -7.89
N LYS A 113 -24.24 -12.97 -7.64
CA LYS A 113 -25.64 -12.67 -7.98
C LYS A 113 -25.75 -11.19 -8.36
N LYS A 114 -26.91 -10.78 -8.88
CA LYS A 114 -27.17 -9.37 -9.24
C LYS A 114 -27.03 -8.40 -8.03
N TRP A 115 -27.13 -8.93 -6.81
CA TRP A 115 -27.06 -8.17 -5.56
C TRP A 115 -25.89 -8.58 -4.66
N MET A 116 -25.03 -9.52 -5.10
CA MET A 116 -23.92 -10.05 -4.30
C MET A 116 -22.69 -10.27 -5.15
N GLY A 117 -21.54 -9.78 -4.68
CA GLY A 117 -20.23 -9.98 -5.26
C GLY A 117 -19.23 -10.50 -4.24
N PHE A 118 -18.21 -11.16 -4.74
CA PHE A 118 -17.09 -11.70 -3.97
C PHE A 118 -15.77 -11.14 -4.51
N SER A 119 -14.80 -10.93 -3.63
CA SER A 119 -13.43 -10.56 -4.00
C SER A 119 -12.43 -11.32 -3.14
N ALA A 120 -11.30 -11.67 -3.74
CA ALA A 120 -10.13 -12.19 -3.06
C ALA A 120 -8.85 -11.61 -3.67
N GLY A 121 -7.79 -11.45 -2.87
CA GLY A 121 -6.53 -10.93 -3.38
C GLY A 121 -5.44 -10.89 -2.33
N ILE A 122 -4.24 -10.55 -2.81
CA ILE A 122 -3.04 -10.41 -1.98
C ILE A 122 -2.36 -9.09 -2.29
N MET A 123 -1.86 -8.42 -1.24
CA MET A 123 -1.14 -7.15 -1.34
C MET A 123 -0.25 -6.93 -0.12
N PRO A 124 0.78 -6.09 -0.19
CA PRO A 124 1.52 -5.67 1.00
C PRO A 124 0.60 -4.92 1.97
N TYR A 125 0.72 -5.24 3.25
CA TYR A 125 0.07 -4.49 4.35
C TYR A 125 0.99 -3.39 4.86
N SER A 126 2.26 -3.74 5.16
CA SER A 126 3.31 -2.80 5.55
C SER A 126 4.65 -3.23 4.95
N LEU A 127 5.56 -2.28 4.82
CA LEU A 127 6.93 -2.54 4.37
C LEU A 127 7.91 -1.80 5.28
N ALA A 128 9.00 -2.48 5.63
CA ALA A 128 10.13 -1.88 6.32
C ALA A 128 11.40 -2.07 5.50
N GLY A 129 12.21 -1.02 5.48
CA GLY A 129 13.52 -1.03 4.86
C GLY A 129 14.26 0.24 5.21
N TYR A 130 15.32 0.12 6.01
CA TYR A 130 16.16 1.23 6.42
C TYR A 130 17.57 0.75 6.72
N ASP A 131 18.53 1.66 6.55
CA ASP A 131 19.92 1.52 7.00
C ASP A 131 20.38 2.90 7.46
N MET A 132 20.42 3.09 8.78
CA MET A 132 20.72 4.38 9.41
C MET A 132 21.95 4.25 10.28
N LEU A 133 22.79 5.29 10.26
CA LEU A 133 24.01 5.39 11.06
C LEU A 133 23.91 6.58 12.00
N THR A 134 24.24 6.38 13.26
CA THR A 134 24.43 7.43 14.24
C THR A 134 25.78 7.25 14.94
N ASN A 135 26.54 8.33 15.04
CA ASN A 135 27.82 8.33 15.75
C ASN A 135 27.64 8.89 17.15
N GLY A 136 28.36 8.35 18.10
CA GLY A 136 28.39 8.80 19.47
C GLY A 136 29.77 8.58 20.08
N THR A 137 30.02 9.25 21.21
CA THR A 137 31.25 9.07 22.01
C THR A 137 30.82 8.71 23.43
N ASP A 138 31.41 7.65 23.95
CA ASP A 138 31.24 7.22 25.33
C ASP A 138 32.52 7.43 26.12
N VAL A 139 32.41 7.70 27.42
CA VAL A 139 33.58 8.03 28.28
C VAL A 139 34.47 6.81 28.48
N ASP A 140 33.88 5.62 28.56
CA ASP A 140 34.61 4.38 28.87
C ASP A 140 35.04 3.64 27.61
N PHE A 141 34.22 3.67 26.56
CA PHE A 141 34.42 2.88 25.33
C PHE A 141 34.96 3.71 24.16
N GLY A 142 34.97 5.05 24.26
CA GLY A 142 35.40 5.95 23.19
C GLY A 142 34.35 6.12 22.10
N ASP A 143 34.79 6.38 20.87
CA ASP A 143 33.91 6.62 19.75
C ASP A 143 33.27 5.32 19.25
N TYR A 144 31.98 5.39 18.97
CA TYR A 144 31.20 4.28 18.42
C TYR A 144 30.24 4.71 17.33
N THR A 145 29.88 3.78 16.46
CA THR A 145 28.84 3.93 15.47
C THR A 145 27.70 2.94 15.78
N ARG A 146 26.48 3.45 15.87
CA ARG A 146 25.29 2.62 15.87
C ARG A 146 24.73 2.55 14.46
N GLN A 147 24.45 1.33 14.00
CA GLN A 147 23.78 1.08 12.73
C GLN A 147 22.47 0.36 12.97
N TYR A 148 21.39 0.95 12.46
CA TYR A 148 20.05 0.39 12.49
C TYR A 148 19.69 -0.12 11.10
N LYS A 149 19.46 -1.40 10.95
CA LYS A 149 19.03 -2.04 9.69
C LYS A 149 17.71 -2.75 9.88
N GLY A 150 16.76 -2.46 9.03
CA GLY A 150 15.49 -3.17 8.99
C GLY A 150 15.12 -3.62 7.58
N LYS A 151 14.47 -4.75 7.49
CA LYS A 151 13.94 -5.27 6.23
C LYS A 151 12.72 -6.17 6.46
N GLY A 152 11.88 -6.28 5.43
CA GLY A 152 10.71 -7.15 5.44
C GLY A 152 9.40 -6.38 5.51
N GLY A 153 8.44 -6.90 6.22
CA GLY A 153 7.10 -6.36 6.37
C GLY A 153 6.03 -7.43 6.29
N TYR A 154 4.79 -6.99 6.34
CA TYR A 154 3.65 -7.88 6.36
C TYR A 154 2.84 -7.78 5.08
N ASN A 155 2.29 -8.91 4.65
CA ASN A 155 1.36 -9.02 3.54
C ASN A 155 -0.04 -9.28 4.05
N LYS A 156 -1.03 -8.96 3.23
CA LYS A 156 -2.44 -9.17 3.51
C LYS A 156 -3.08 -9.97 2.37
N ALA A 157 -3.65 -11.12 2.70
CA ALA A 157 -4.59 -11.82 1.84
C ALA A 157 -6.02 -11.47 2.28
N HIS A 158 -6.87 -10.95 1.39
CA HIS A 158 -8.25 -10.61 1.69
C HIS A 158 -9.23 -11.53 0.98
N PHE A 159 -10.33 -11.82 1.67
CA PHE A 159 -11.50 -12.53 1.16
C PHE A 159 -12.73 -11.75 1.59
N GLY A 160 -13.51 -11.27 0.62
CA GLY A 160 -14.59 -10.36 0.92
C GLY A 160 -15.88 -10.63 0.17
N ILE A 161 -16.97 -10.26 0.81
CA ILE A 161 -18.33 -10.32 0.26
C ILE A 161 -18.97 -8.95 0.37
N GLY A 162 -19.65 -8.52 -0.71
CA GLY A 162 -20.50 -7.33 -0.74
C GLY A 162 -21.92 -7.68 -1.13
N LEU A 163 -22.88 -7.08 -0.45
CA LEU A 163 -24.31 -7.31 -0.61
C LEU A 163 -25.04 -6.00 -0.82
N THR A 164 -25.98 -5.94 -1.76
CA THR A 164 -26.99 -4.87 -1.83
C THR A 164 -28.15 -5.27 -0.89
N ALA A 165 -28.15 -4.71 0.31
CA ALA A 165 -29.13 -5.03 1.35
C ALA A 165 -30.50 -4.41 1.05
N LEU A 166 -30.50 -3.14 0.58
CA LEU A 166 -31.69 -2.39 0.16
C LEU A 166 -31.42 -1.75 -1.20
N LYS A 167 -32.44 -1.24 -1.86
CA LYS A 167 -32.33 -0.65 -3.21
C LYS A 167 -31.14 0.30 -3.40
N TYR A 168 -30.76 1.02 -2.34
CA TYR A 168 -29.71 2.05 -2.35
C TYR A 168 -28.58 1.78 -1.34
N LEU A 169 -28.73 0.81 -0.44
CA LEU A 169 -27.76 0.50 0.60
C LEU A 169 -27.03 -0.79 0.27
N SER A 170 -25.73 -0.74 0.29
CA SER A 170 -24.84 -1.89 0.17
C SER A 170 -23.99 -2.03 1.42
N LEU A 171 -23.81 -3.26 1.86
CA LEU A 171 -22.97 -3.63 2.99
C LEU A 171 -21.91 -4.62 2.54
N GLY A 172 -20.81 -4.68 3.23
CA GLY A 172 -19.75 -5.64 2.91
C GLY A 172 -18.82 -5.92 4.07
N PHE A 173 -18.13 -7.03 3.94
CA PHE A 173 -17.22 -7.56 4.94
C PHE A 173 -16.02 -8.22 4.26
N ASN A 174 -14.82 -7.97 4.79
CA ASN A 174 -13.58 -8.65 4.43
C ASN A 174 -13.03 -9.41 5.65
N ALA A 175 -12.64 -10.65 5.45
CA ALA A 175 -11.69 -11.35 6.31
C ALA A 175 -10.30 -11.18 5.69
N ASN A 176 -9.35 -10.69 6.47
CA ASN A 176 -7.99 -10.43 6.03
C ASN A 176 -7.02 -11.29 6.83
N TYR A 177 -6.19 -12.07 6.18
CA TYR A 177 -5.10 -12.80 6.81
C TYR A 177 -3.81 -12.02 6.64
N ILE A 178 -3.24 -11.59 7.75
CA ILE A 178 -1.96 -10.87 7.80
C ILE A 178 -0.86 -11.91 8.02
N PHE A 179 0.21 -11.83 7.25
CA PHE A 179 1.35 -12.73 7.38
C PHE A 179 2.65 -12.09 6.88
N GLY A 180 3.77 -12.48 7.47
CA GLY A 180 5.08 -11.99 7.05
C GLY A 180 6.09 -11.93 8.18
N SER A 181 7.25 -11.34 7.89
CA SER A 181 8.32 -11.15 8.85
C SER A 181 8.94 -9.76 8.76
N LEU A 182 9.33 -9.25 9.91
CA LEU A 182 10.11 -8.02 10.05
C LEU A 182 11.42 -8.41 10.74
N ASP A 183 12.54 -8.16 10.08
CA ASP A 183 13.89 -8.36 10.62
C ASP A 183 14.51 -7.00 10.91
N GLN A 184 14.93 -6.78 12.16
CA GLN A 184 15.58 -5.56 12.64
C GLN A 184 16.92 -5.91 13.25
N ASN A 185 17.98 -5.21 12.88
CA ASN A 185 19.32 -5.41 13.40
C ASN A 185 19.85 -4.06 13.90
N THR A 186 20.29 -4.04 15.15
CA THR A 186 21.01 -2.92 15.74
C THR A 186 22.44 -3.37 15.98
N ASN A 187 23.39 -2.72 15.30
CA ASN A 187 24.81 -2.95 15.44
C ASN A 187 25.43 -1.81 16.25
N LEU A 188 26.19 -2.14 17.27
CA LEU A 188 27.07 -1.22 17.96
C LEU A 188 28.51 -1.55 17.55
N ILE A 189 29.13 -0.64 16.83
CA ILE A 189 30.46 -0.80 16.24
C ILE A 189 31.41 0.14 16.98
N PHE A 190 32.37 -0.40 17.72
CA PHE A 190 33.40 0.37 18.38
C PHE A 190 34.53 0.67 17.41
N LEU A 191 34.97 1.92 17.37
CA LEU A 191 36.11 2.33 16.55
C LEU A 191 37.45 1.95 17.21
N ASN A 192 37.43 1.66 18.50
CA ASN A 192 38.56 1.15 19.23
C ASN A 192 38.62 -0.37 19.13
N ASN A 193 39.71 -0.92 18.57
CA ASN A 193 39.93 -2.35 18.39
C ASN A 193 40.06 -3.17 19.71
N GLN A 194 40.01 -2.52 20.87
CA GLN A 194 40.00 -3.18 22.18
C GLN A 194 38.63 -3.78 22.53
N TYR A 195 37.60 -3.34 21.87
CA TYR A 195 36.20 -3.79 22.12
C TYR A 195 35.63 -4.49 20.89
N ASN A 196 34.97 -5.61 21.13
CA ASN A 196 34.27 -6.33 20.12
C ASN A 196 32.94 -5.63 19.81
N SER A 197 32.56 -5.58 18.54
CA SER A 197 31.27 -5.03 18.13
C SER A 197 30.12 -5.96 18.59
N VAL A 198 28.96 -5.38 18.81
CA VAL A 198 27.77 -6.10 19.31
C VAL A 198 26.63 -5.95 18.30
N ARG A 199 25.93 -7.04 18.05
CA ARG A 199 24.68 -7.03 17.26
C ARG A 199 23.53 -7.53 18.09
N LEU A 200 22.42 -6.79 18.06
CA LEU A 200 21.10 -7.25 18.44
C LEU A 200 20.31 -7.51 17.16
N SER A 201 19.86 -8.74 16.97
CA SER A 201 19.03 -9.17 15.86
C SER A 201 17.65 -9.54 16.38
N GLU A 202 16.65 -8.80 15.95
CA GLU A 202 15.25 -8.98 16.35
C GLU A 202 14.45 -9.41 15.12
N ARG A 203 13.68 -10.47 15.25
CA ARG A 203 12.82 -10.98 14.20
C ARG A 203 11.41 -11.17 14.72
N THR A 204 10.46 -10.55 14.06
CA THR A 204 9.03 -10.70 14.34
C THR A 204 8.34 -11.42 13.18
N LEU A 205 7.74 -12.56 13.48
CA LEU A 205 6.86 -13.28 12.56
C LEU A 205 5.41 -13.04 12.98
N ALA A 206 4.57 -12.59 12.07
CA ALA A 206 3.14 -12.40 12.33
C ALA A 206 2.29 -13.28 11.42
N SER A 207 1.24 -13.90 11.98
CA SER A 207 0.26 -14.65 11.20
C SER A 207 -1.07 -14.73 11.93
N ASP A 208 -2.08 -13.93 11.52
CA ASP A 208 -3.39 -13.91 12.15
C ASP A 208 -4.44 -13.25 11.25
N TRP A 209 -5.69 -13.33 11.68
CA TRP A 209 -6.84 -12.76 11.00
C TRP A 209 -7.25 -11.41 11.58
N MET A 210 -7.66 -10.52 10.70
CA MET A 210 -8.34 -9.27 11.02
C MET A 210 -9.50 -9.07 10.07
N TRP A 211 -10.42 -8.14 10.36
CA TRP A 211 -11.57 -7.89 9.53
C TRP A 211 -11.79 -6.42 9.21
N ASP A 212 -12.39 -6.16 8.06
CA ASP A 212 -12.85 -4.84 7.63
C ASP A 212 -14.36 -4.93 7.31
N ALA A 213 -15.10 -3.90 7.62
CA ALA A 213 -16.49 -3.75 7.22
C ALA A 213 -16.70 -2.45 6.42
N GLY A 214 -17.71 -2.45 5.58
CA GLY A 214 -18.04 -1.27 4.79
C GLY A 214 -19.52 -1.15 4.52
N ALA A 215 -19.98 0.09 4.36
CA ALA A 215 -21.33 0.45 3.96
C ALA A 215 -21.28 1.55 2.90
N GLN A 216 -22.18 1.50 1.93
CA GLN A 216 -22.34 2.51 0.91
C GLN A 216 -23.82 2.82 0.69
N LEU A 217 -24.17 4.11 0.71
CA LEU A 217 -25.49 4.62 0.37
C LEU A 217 -25.42 5.34 -0.98
N ARG A 218 -26.14 4.83 -1.97
CA ARG A 218 -26.22 5.38 -3.32
C ARG A 218 -27.48 6.20 -3.49
N ILE A 219 -27.34 7.46 -3.87
CA ILE A 219 -28.42 8.43 -4.04
C ILE A 219 -28.43 8.88 -5.51
N PRO A 220 -29.29 8.31 -6.37
CA PRO A 220 -29.43 8.78 -7.75
C PRO A 220 -30.26 10.05 -7.78
N THR A 221 -29.73 11.11 -8.42
CA THR A 221 -30.43 12.40 -8.59
C THR A 221 -30.39 12.81 -10.06
N GLY A 222 -31.40 12.45 -10.79
CA GLY A 222 -31.48 12.72 -12.25
C GLY A 222 -30.36 12.00 -13.01
N SER A 223 -29.45 12.77 -13.63
CA SER A 223 -28.29 12.21 -14.36
C SER A 223 -27.02 12.06 -13.51
N ILE A 224 -27.07 12.43 -12.24
CA ILE A 224 -25.96 12.40 -11.31
C ILE A 224 -26.22 11.29 -10.28
N GLN A 225 -25.17 10.64 -9.85
CA GLN A 225 -25.19 9.69 -8.74
C GLN A 225 -24.24 10.19 -7.65
N THR A 226 -24.76 10.29 -6.43
CA THR A 226 -23.96 10.54 -5.23
C THR A 226 -23.86 9.25 -4.42
N VAL A 227 -22.68 8.90 -3.99
CA VAL A 227 -22.42 7.78 -3.08
C VAL A 227 -21.81 8.33 -1.82
N ILE A 228 -22.36 7.95 -0.67
CA ILE A 228 -21.77 8.19 0.63
C ILE A 228 -21.27 6.83 1.12
N GLY A 229 -20.01 6.76 1.50
CA GLY A 229 -19.37 5.51 1.93
C GLY A 229 -18.74 5.63 3.31
N PHE A 230 -18.83 4.55 4.05
CA PHE A 230 -18.19 4.35 5.34
C PHE A 230 -17.40 3.04 5.31
N THR A 231 -16.18 3.05 5.84
CA THR A 231 -15.39 1.84 6.07
C THR A 231 -14.83 1.85 7.48
N MET A 232 -14.74 0.68 8.05
CA MET A 232 -14.17 0.45 9.36
C MET A 232 -13.28 -0.80 9.31
N ARG A 233 -12.07 -0.63 9.82
CA ARG A 233 -11.18 -1.72 10.22
C ARG A 233 -11.08 -1.68 11.73
N ASP A 234 -11.33 -2.80 12.38
CA ASP A 234 -11.15 -2.91 13.82
C ASP A 234 -9.67 -3.00 14.17
N GLY A 235 -9.31 -2.47 15.34
CA GLY A 235 -7.98 -2.68 15.92
C GLY A 235 -7.80 -4.15 16.28
N ALA A 236 -6.69 -4.75 15.88
CA ALA A 236 -6.44 -6.16 16.10
C ALA A 236 -5.10 -6.41 16.78
N SER A 237 -5.08 -7.32 17.76
CA SER A 237 -3.86 -7.88 18.31
C SER A 237 -3.52 -9.13 17.50
N ILE A 238 -2.57 -8.99 16.57
CA ILE A 238 -2.14 -10.05 15.65
C ILE A 238 -1.16 -10.97 16.37
N GLN A 239 -1.46 -12.26 16.40
CA GLN A 239 -0.57 -13.25 16.98
C GLN A 239 0.79 -13.25 16.27
N SER A 240 1.86 -13.21 17.07
CA SER A 240 3.22 -13.05 16.57
C SER A 240 4.19 -13.87 17.37
N SER A 241 5.32 -14.19 16.75
CA SER A 241 6.45 -14.86 17.37
C SER A 241 7.67 -13.96 17.26
N PHE A 242 8.32 -13.71 18.38
CA PHE A 242 9.50 -12.86 18.52
C PHE A 242 10.74 -13.70 18.74
N SER A 243 11.84 -13.33 18.07
CA SER A 243 13.14 -13.96 18.27
C SER A 243 14.20 -12.88 18.36
N ASP A 244 14.82 -12.78 19.53
CA ASP A 244 15.85 -11.79 19.85
C ASP A 244 17.16 -12.52 20.12
N VAL A 245 18.19 -12.17 19.36
CA VAL A 245 19.52 -12.74 19.51
C VAL A 245 20.55 -11.62 19.58
N SER A 246 21.33 -11.57 20.67
CA SER A 246 22.48 -10.68 20.76
C SER A 246 23.77 -11.49 20.74
N TYR A 247 24.76 -10.99 19.99
CA TYR A 247 26.08 -11.60 19.94
C TYR A 247 27.18 -10.56 19.69
N THR A 248 28.37 -10.88 20.17
CA THR A 248 29.57 -10.12 19.86
C THR A 248 30.22 -10.66 18.59
N TYR A 249 30.84 -9.79 17.81
CA TYR A 249 31.52 -10.16 16.57
C TYR A 249 32.75 -9.30 16.31
N ILE A 250 33.68 -9.84 15.52
CA ILE A 250 34.80 -9.09 14.96
C ILE A 250 34.55 -8.89 13.46
N GLN A 251 34.78 -7.70 12.99
CA GLN A 251 34.75 -7.42 11.57
C GLN A 251 36.18 -7.46 10.99
N ASN A 252 36.40 -8.36 10.04
CA ASN A 252 37.67 -8.45 9.34
C ASN A 252 37.80 -7.30 8.33
N GLY A 253 39.03 -6.98 7.92
CA GLY A 253 39.30 -5.89 6.98
C GLY A 253 38.63 -6.03 5.60
N SER A 254 38.07 -7.18 5.28
CA SER A 254 37.23 -7.44 4.09
C SER A 254 35.74 -7.19 4.33
N GLY A 255 35.34 -6.73 5.52
CA GLY A 255 33.93 -6.54 5.89
C GLY A 255 33.19 -7.82 6.29
N SER A 256 33.88 -8.96 6.32
CA SER A 256 33.30 -10.21 6.81
C SER A 256 33.24 -10.21 8.34
N GLU A 257 32.12 -10.65 8.88
CA GLU A 257 31.86 -10.73 10.32
C GLU A 257 32.08 -12.14 10.83
N THR A 258 32.77 -12.26 11.94
CA THR A 258 32.97 -13.54 12.64
C THR A 258 32.32 -13.42 14.02
N PRO A 259 31.20 -14.14 14.27
CA PRO A 259 30.60 -14.18 15.59
C PRO A 259 31.58 -14.83 16.61
N LEU A 260 31.63 -14.26 17.82
CA LEU A 260 32.48 -14.73 18.91
C LEU A 260 31.69 -15.43 20.01
N ASP A 261 30.73 -14.70 20.56
CA ASP A 261 29.94 -15.16 21.69
C ASP A 261 28.52 -14.68 21.62
N THR A 262 27.57 -15.51 22.09
CA THR A 262 26.15 -15.19 22.13
C THR A 262 25.79 -14.73 23.54
N GLY A 263 25.45 -13.45 23.68
CA GLY A 263 25.06 -12.85 24.96
C GLY A 263 23.65 -13.22 25.39
N MET A 264 22.71 -13.26 24.46
CA MET A 264 21.31 -13.61 24.71
C MET A 264 20.72 -14.30 23.47
N ALA A 265 19.88 -15.29 23.71
CA ALA A 265 19.05 -15.89 22.66
C ALA A 265 17.66 -16.22 23.23
N ALA A 266 16.66 -15.46 22.85
CA ALA A 266 15.25 -15.72 23.11
C ALA A 266 14.58 -16.03 21.78
N LEU A 267 14.29 -17.31 21.53
CA LEU A 267 13.77 -17.74 20.23
C LEU A 267 12.29 -18.08 20.32
N ASN A 268 11.54 -17.67 19.29
CA ASN A 268 10.12 -18.01 19.10
C ASN A 268 9.23 -17.72 20.32
N GLN A 269 9.48 -16.60 21.00
CA GLN A 269 8.65 -16.17 22.11
C GLN A 269 7.27 -15.72 21.59
N PRO A 270 6.17 -16.29 22.12
CA PRO A 270 4.85 -15.90 21.69
C PRO A 270 4.51 -14.48 22.18
N GLY A 271 3.81 -13.73 21.36
CA GLY A 271 3.33 -12.40 21.70
C GLY A 271 2.35 -11.87 20.66
N TYR A 272 2.09 -10.59 20.72
CA TYR A 272 1.13 -9.93 19.83
C TYR A 272 1.72 -8.62 19.30
N ILE A 273 1.36 -8.28 18.06
CA ILE A 273 1.54 -6.94 17.52
C ILE A 273 0.18 -6.27 17.42
N TYR A 274 0.10 -5.00 17.78
CA TYR A 274 -1.14 -4.24 17.70
C TYR A 274 -1.25 -3.52 16.35
N VAL A 275 -2.33 -3.82 15.62
CA VAL A 275 -2.71 -3.11 14.40
C VAL A 275 -3.78 -2.08 14.77
N PRO A 276 -3.57 -0.78 14.52
CA PRO A 276 -4.53 0.24 14.91
C PRO A 276 -5.83 0.16 14.14
N SER A 277 -6.92 0.56 14.78
CA SER A 277 -8.22 0.72 14.14
C SER A 277 -8.17 1.83 13.10
N GLN A 278 -9.04 1.74 12.10
CA GLN A 278 -9.12 2.72 11.03
C GLN A 278 -10.57 2.93 10.60
N MET A 279 -10.98 4.18 10.51
CA MET A 279 -12.30 4.54 10.01
C MET A 279 -12.16 5.53 8.85
N SER A 280 -13.02 5.39 7.84
CA SER A 280 -13.06 6.35 6.74
C SER A 280 -14.49 6.68 6.36
N VAL A 281 -14.72 7.94 6.04
CA VAL A 281 -15.96 8.45 5.47
C VAL A 281 -15.62 9.14 4.15
N GLY A 282 -16.41 8.89 3.13
CA GLY A 282 -16.21 9.52 1.83
C GLY A 282 -17.51 9.85 1.12
N VAL A 283 -17.39 10.75 0.17
CA VAL A 283 -18.47 11.11 -0.77
C VAL A 283 -17.90 11.07 -2.18
N GLU A 284 -18.60 10.43 -3.08
CA GLU A 284 -18.30 10.42 -4.51
C GLU A 284 -19.51 10.93 -5.29
N ILE A 285 -19.27 11.89 -6.16
CA ILE A 285 -20.27 12.41 -7.10
C ILE A 285 -19.82 12.00 -8.49
N SER A 286 -20.71 11.37 -9.24
CA SER A 286 -20.41 10.86 -10.57
C SER A 286 -21.55 11.05 -11.53
N LYS A 287 -21.22 11.05 -12.83
CA LYS A 287 -22.21 11.04 -13.92
C LYS A 287 -22.14 9.69 -14.63
N PRO A 288 -22.97 8.70 -14.22
CA PRO A 288 -23.06 7.41 -14.90
C PRO A 288 -23.47 7.59 -16.36
N VAL A 289 -22.95 6.75 -17.21
CA VAL A 289 -23.35 6.73 -18.63
C VAL A 289 -24.40 5.67 -18.82
N LYS A 290 -25.50 6.04 -19.46
CA LYS A 290 -26.59 5.11 -19.74
C LYS A 290 -26.06 3.94 -20.57
N ASP A 291 -26.45 2.73 -20.17
CA ASP A 291 -26.10 1.45 -20.82
C ASP A 291 -24.61 1.07 -20.83
N LEU A 292 -23.76 1.85 -20.13
CA LEU A 292 -22.34 1.53 -19.97
C LEU A 292 -21.97 1.35 -18.49
N PRO A 293 -21.02 0.45 -18.16
CA PRO A 293 -20.61 0.20 -16.78
C PRO A 293 -19.59 1.24 -16.24
N ILE A 294 -19.60 2.46 -16.77
CA ILE A 294 -18.64 3.52 -16.48
C ILE A 294 -19.33 4.86 -16.26
N SER A 295 -18.62 5.79 -15.62
CA SER A 295 -19.03 7.17 -15.45
C SER A 295 -18.26 8.09 -16.39
N ALA A 296 -18.90 9.13 -16.90
CA ALA A 296 -18.25 10.15 -17.74
C ALA A 296 -17.23 10.96 -16.93
N TRP A 297 -17.58 11.29 -15.70
CA TRP A 297 -16.69 11.88 -14.73
C TRP A 297 -17.06 11.45 -13.30
N THR A 298 -16.08 11.48 -12.40
CA THR A 298 -16.26 11.28 -10.97
C THR A 298 -15.42 12.30 -10.21
N VAL A 299 -15.92 12.75 -9.08
CA VAL A 299 -15.19 13.56 -8.10
C VAL A 299 -15.41 12.93 -6.73
N GLY A 300 -14.35 12.66 -6.01
CA GLY A 300 -14.39 12.01 -4.70
C GLY A 300 -13.67 12.83 -3.65
N PHE A 301 -14.19 12.74 -2.42
CA PHE A 301 -13.55 13.24 -1.21
C PHE A 301 -13.62 12.19 -0.12
N GLN A 302 -12.56 12.05 0.67
CA GLN A 302 -12.50 11.11 1.80
C GLN A 302 -11.75 11.71 2.96
N TYR A 303 -12.27 11.48 4.15
CA TYR A 303 -11.61 11.68 5.43
C TYR A 303 -11.39 10.32 6.10
N GLN A 304 -10.19 10.11 6.62
CA GLN A 304 -9.80 8.89 7.31
C GLN A 304 -9.12 9.22 8.62
N VAL A 305 -9.47 8.48 9.64
CA VAL A 305 -8.80 8.48 10.94
C VAL A 305 -8.21 7.11 11.19
N THR A 306 -6.98 7.07 11.65
CA THR A 306 -6.30 5.87 12.10
C THR A 306 -5.96 6.07 13.57
N ASP A 307 -6.27 5.10 14.40
CA ASP A 307 -5.98 5.15 15.82
C ASP A 307 -4.47 5.20 16.10
N GLN A 308 -4.09 5.41 17.34
CA GLN A 308 -2.69 5.49 17.75
C GLN A 308 -1.95 4.22 17.38
N MET A 309 -0.76 4.38 16.81
CA MET A 309 0.14 3.29 16.48
C MET A 309 1.00 2.96 17.71
N GLU A 310 1.24 1.69 17.95
CA GLU A 310 2.23 1.26 18.92
C GLU A 310 3.64 1.52 18.38
N LEU A 311 4.41 2.34 19.09
CA LEU A 311 5.73 2.80 18.61
C LEU A 311 6.87 1.89 19.03
N LEU A 312 6.65 1.05 20.04
CA LEU A 312 7.74 0.31 20.66
C LEU A 312 8.30 -0.76 19.71
N PRO A 313 9.58 -0.70 19.41
CA PRO A 313 10.28 -1.89 18.99
C PRO A 313 10.25 -2.89 20.15
N PHE A 314 10.06 -4.14 19.85
CA PHE A 314 9.83 -5.24 20.79
C PHE A 314 11.09 -5.64 21.55
N SER A 315 11.94 -4.72 21.92
CA SER A 315 13.08 -5.01 22.76
C SER A 315 12.58 -5.49 24.11
N THR A 316 12.88 -6.71 24.48
CA THR A 316 12.63 -7.27 25.81
C THR A 316 13.44 -6.58 26.93
N GLY A 317 14.03 -5.42 26.62
CA GLY A 317 14.60 -4.50 27.62
C GLY A 317 15.87 -4.93 28.31
N THR A 318 16.51 -6.02 27.86
CA THR A 318 17.69 -6.56 28.53
C THR A 318 18.99 -5.80 28.27
N LEU A 319 19.02 -4.97 27.22
CA LEU A 319 20.19 -4.15 26.88
C LEU A 319 19.75 -2.71 26.51
N PRO A 320 19.37 -1.86 27.50
CA PRO A 320 18.82 -0.53 27.23
C PRO A 320 19.73 0.38 26.39
N TRP A 321 21.06 0.22 26.53
CA TRP A 321 22.06 1.00 25.80
C TRP A 321 22.21 0.56 24.33
N LEU A 322 21.84 -0.68 23.99
CA LEU A 322 21.85 -1.19 22.62
C LEU A 322 20.54 -0.84 21.87
N SER A 323 19.43 -0.78 22.61
CA SER A 323 18.10 -0.52 22.06
C SER A 323 17.73 0.98 21.96
N SER A 324 18.70 1.90 22.18
CA SER A 324 18.40 3.32 22.05
C SER A 324 18.02 3.67 20.61
N GLU A 325 16.91 4.33 20.46
CA GLU A 325 16.33 4.70 19.16
C GLU A 325 17.12 5.82 18.46
N PRO A 326 17.11 5.88 17.11
CA PRO A 326 17.82 6.92 16.36
C PRO A 326 17.25 8.32 16.62
N TRP A 327 15.96 8.42 16.93
CA TRP A 327 15.27 9.64 17.33
C TRP A 327 14.44 9.36 18.58
N THR A 328 14.31 10.37 19.44
CA THR A 328 13.46 10.25 20.63
C THR A 328 12.00 10.24 20.19
N PRO A 329 11.27 9.10 20.28
CA PRO A 329 9.84 9.11 20.07
C PRO A 329 9.22 9.85 21.23
N THR A 330 8.34 10.78 20.93
CA THR A 330 7.65 11.50 21.99
C THR A 330 6.34 10.81 22.31
N TYR A 331 5.57 10.47 21.30
CA TYR A 331 4.32 9.69 21.38
C TYR A 331 3.76 9.46 19.97
N ALA A 332 2.75 8.58 19.86
CA ALA A 332 1.89 8.50 18.69
C ALA A 332 0.55 9.17 18.99
N GLU A 333 0.04 9.89 18.03
CA GLU A 333 -1.31 10.45 18.02
C GLU A 333 -2.17 9.69 17.01
N SER A 334 -3.46 9.97 16.99
CA SER A 334 -4.32 9.46 15.92
C SER A 334 -3.96 10.10 14.59
N GLY A 335 -3.69 9.25 13.61
CA GLY A 335 -3.40 9.68 12.24
C GLY A 335 -4.65 10.20 11.53
N GLN A 336 -4.51 11.23 10.70
CA GLN A 336 -5.61 11.81 9.94
C GLN A 336 -5.20 11.98 8.48
N ARG A 337 -6.05 11.54 7.55
CA ARG A 337 -5.81 11.65 6.12
C ARG A 337 -7.00 12.26 5.39
N TYR A 338 -6.71 13.25 4.56
CA TYR A 338 -7.67 13.89 3.67
C TYR A 338 -7.29 13.56 2.24
N SER A 339 -8.22 13.07 1.45
CA SER A 339 -7.99 12.68 0.06
C SER A 339 -9.04 13.26 -0.85
N MET A 340 -8.61 13.71 -2.03
CA MET A 340 -9.45 14.23 -3.09
C MET A 340 -9.08 13.54 -4.40
N SER A 341 -10.07 13.29 -5.25
CA SER A 341 -9.83 12.73 -6.57
C SER A 341 -10.81 13.24 -7.61
N ALA A 342 -10.35 13.25 -8.84
CA ALA A 342 -11.18 13.46 -10.01
C ALA A 342 -10.82 12.47 -11.12
N SER A 343 -11.81 12.00 -11.84
CA SER A 343 -11.62 11.15 -13.02
C SER A 343 -12.57 11.59 -14.12
N MET A 344 -12.09 11.56 -15.37
CA MET A 344 -12.86 12.00 -16.53
C MET A 344 -12.54 11.14 -17.76
N ILE A 345 -13.58 10.82 -18.54
CA ILE A 345 -13.46 10.23 -19.86
C ILE A 345 -14.09 11.22 -20.86
N PRO A 346 -13.28 11.90 -21.70
CA PRO A 346 -13.76 13.02 -22.53
C PRO A 346 -14.84 12.66 -23.53
N SER A 347 -14.78 11.48 -24.10
CA SER A 347 -15.81 11.00 -25.03
C SER A 347 -16.00 9.50 -24.87
N LEU A 348 -17.25 9.10 -24.90
CA LEU A 348 -17.62 7.69 -24.79
C LEU A 348 -18.11 7.20 -26.14
N ALA A 349 -17.55 6.08 -26.60
CA ALA A 349 -18.09 5.36 -27.75
C ALA A 349 -19.49 4.86 -27.39
N LEU A 350 -20.51 5.53 -27.89
CA LEU A 350 -21.84 4.96 -27.90
C LEU A 350 -21.94 3.96 -29.08
N PRO A 351 -22.71 2.87 -28.95
CA PRO A 351 -22.97 1.96 -30.05
C PRO A 351 -23.41 2.71 -31.32
N GLY A 352 -22.68 2.50 -32.42
CA GLY A 352 -22.98 3.17 -33.70
C GLY A 352 -22.29 4.53 -33.94
N ARG A 353 -21.57 5.11 -33.00
CA ARG A 353 -20.77 6.31 -33.18
C ARG A 353 -19.30 6.00 -33.34
N ARG A 354 -18.71 6.32 -34.48
CA ARG A 354 -17.24 6.27 -34.66
C ARG A 354 -16.59 7.36 -33.82
N LEU A 355 -15.65 6.98 -32.96
CA LEU A 355 -14.84 7.93 -32.21
C LEU A 355 -13.88 8.67 -33.12
N LYS A 356 -13.72 9.96 -32.87
CA LYS A 356 -12.78 10.81 -33.60
C LYS A 356 -11.31 10.56 -33.21
N SER A 357 -11.04 10.03 -31.99
CA SER A 357 -9.67 9.82 -31.48
C SER A 357 -9.66 8.82 -30.32
N TYR A 358 -8.62 7.99 -30.24
CA TYR A 358 -8.36 7.07 -29.12
C TYR A 358 -8.23 7.81 -27.77
N GLY A 359 -7.56 8.98 -27.76
CA GLY A 359 -7.39 9.78 -26.54
C GLY A 359 -8.71 10.23 -25.91
N ALA A 360 -9.79 10.28 -26.67
CA ALA A 360 -11.10 10.60 -26.12
C ALA A 360 -11.74 9.46 -25.29
N GLU A 361 -11.26 8.22 -25.46
CA GLU A 361 -11.69 7.05 -24.69
C GLU A 361 -10.84 6.82 -23.43
N VAL A 362 -9.71 7.47 -23.32
CA VAL A 362 -8.80 7.35 -22.19
C VAL A 362 -9.46 7.96 -20.94
N ALA A 363 -9.38 7.23 -19.83
CA ALA A 363 -9.77 7.76 -18.53
C ALA A 363 -8.60 8.55 -17.94
N TYR A 364 -8.78 9.84 -17.73
CA TYR A 364 -7.80 10.72 -17.06
C TYR A 364 -8.14 10.81 -15.58
N ARG A 365 -7.13 10.80 -14.71
CA ARG A 365 -7.28 10.83 -13.25
C ARG A 365 -6.33 11.82 -12.65
N ALA A 366 -6.80 12.51 -11.62
CA ALA A 366 -5.98 13.38 -10.78
C ALA A 366 -6.35 13.15 -9.32
N SER A 367 -5.38 13.23 -8.43
CA SER A 367 -5.60 13.05 -7.00
C SER A 367 -4.67 13.92 -6.17
N PHE A 368 -5.14 14.25 -4.97
CA PHE A 368 -4.37 14.92 -3.94
C PHE A 368 -4.67 14.27 -2.59
N GLN A 369 -3.66 14.10 -1.77
CA GLN A 369 -3.75 13.55 -0.43
C GLN A 369 -2.87 14.36 0.52
N PHE A 370 -3.40 14.62 1.71
CA PHE A 370 -2.67 15.19 2.83
C PHE A 370 -2.87 14.32 4.07
N GLU A 371 -1.80 14.04 4.79
CA GLU A 371 -1.81 13.14 5.93
C GLU A 371 -1.01 13.72 7.09
N ASN A 372 -1.61 13.71 8.28
CA ASN A 372 -0.90 13.71 9.54
C ASN A 372 -0.77 12.24 9.96
N THR A 373 0.45 11.74 10.00
CA THR A 373 0.70 10.30 10.21
C THR A 373 0.42 9.83 11.63
N GLY A 374 0.30 10.77 12.57
CA GLY A 374 0.20 10.48 14.01
C GLY A 374 1.55 10.20 14.67
N LEU A 375 2.64 10.12 13.91
CA LEU A 375 3.99 9.94 14.46
C LEU A 375 4.59 11.29 14.86
N VAL A 376 5.08 11.39 16.10
CA VAL A 376 5.77 12.59 16.62
C VAL A 376 7.17 12.19 17.06
N LEU A 377 8.18 12.71 16.37
CA LEU A 377 9.59 12.44 16.61
C LEU A 377 10.33 13.74 16.95
N ASN A 378 11.19 13.72 17.96
CA ASN A 378 11.90 14.92 18.44
C ASN A 378 10.93 16.11 18.62
N SER A 379 9.74 15.87 19.21
CA SER A 379 8.66 16.86 19.39
C SER A 379 8.13 17.46 18.08
N THR A 380 8.32 16.80 16.95
CA THR A 380 7.90 17.28 15.62
C THR A 380 6.91 16.29 14.99
N PRO A 381 5.69 16.72 14.66
CA PRO A 381 4.71 15.86 13.99
C PRO A 381 5.14 15.56 12.55
N ILE A 382 5.11 14.29 12.19
CA ILE A 382 5.44 13.82 10.84
C ILE A 382 4.20 13.93 9.95
N ARG A 383 4.33 14.69 8.88
CA ARG A 383 3.27 14.93 7.91
C ARG A 383 3.69 14.44 6.52
N ALA A 384 2.70 14.11 5.71
CA ALA A 384 2.89 13.71 4.33
C ALA A 384 1.87 14.38 3.41
N TRP A 385 2.26 14.60 2.16
CA TRP A 385 1.34 14.95 1.09
C TRP A 385 1.72 14.23 -0.20
N GLN A 386 0.73 14.02 -1.06
CA GLN A 386 0.91 13.33 -2.33
C GLN A 386 -0.02 13.90 -3.38
N CYS A 387 0.51 14.14 -4.59
CA CYS A 387 -0.26 14.44 -5.79
C CYS A 387 -0.10 13.28 -6.78
N GLY A 388 -1.16 12.95 -7.48
CA GLY A 388 -1.14 11.87 -8.47
C GLY A 388 -1.83 12.26 -9.77
N LEU A 389 -1.26 11.81 -10.88
CA LEU A 389 -1.86 11.87 -12.22
C LEU A 389 -1.82 10.48 -12.84
N GLY A 390 -2.90 10.10 -13.53
CA GLY A 390 -2.96 8.78 -14.12
C GLY A 390 -3.88 8.71 -15.34
N VAL A 391 -3.65 7.69 -16.14
CA VAL A 391 -4.48 7.37 -17.29
C VAL A 391 -4.92 5.90 -17.24
N GLY A 392 -6.13 5.64 -17.74
CA GLY A 392 -6.66 4.31 -17.97
C GLY A 392 -6.84 4.08 -19.46
N LEU A 393 -5.96 3.28 -20.04
CA LEU A 393 -5.93 2.98 -21.46
C LEU A 393 -6.77 1.74 -21.76
N PRO A 394 -7.90 1.83 -22.46
CA PRO A 394 -8.67 0.66 -22.87
C PRO A 394 -7.89 -0.15 -23.91
N LEU A 395 -7.61 -1.42 -23.60
CA LEU A 395 -6.96 -2.36 -24.50
C LEU A 395 -8.03 -3.21 -25.21
N GLY A 396 -8.12 -3.11 -26.54
CA GLY A 396 -9.24 -3.67 -27.30
C GLY A 396 -10.44 -2.71 -27.30
N GLY A 397 -11.18 -2.62 -28.39
CA GLY A 397 -12.27 -1.63 -28.50
C GLY A 397 -13.28 -1.76 -27.36
N ARG A 398 -13.71 -0.64 -26.81
CA ARG A 398 -14.85 -0.57 -25.85
C ARG A 398 -16.22 -0.86 -26.50
N ALA A 399 -16.22 -1.49 -27.66
CA ALA A 399 -17.46 -1.96 -28.27
C ALA A 399 -18.06 -3.05 -27.38
N ILE A 400 -18.80 -2.62 -26.38
CA ILE A 400 -19.62 -3.50 -25.54
C ILE A 400 -20.79 -3.92 -26.42
N MET A 401 -20.59 -5.00 -27.17
CA MET A 401 -21.72 -5.68 -27.80
C MET A 401 -22.43 -6.51 -26.73
N PRO A 402 -23.77 -6.50 -26.69
CA PRO A 402 -24.49 -7.41 -25.80
C PRO A 402 -24.09 -8.87 -26.14
N GLY A 403 -23.35 -9.51 -25.25
CA GLY A 403 -22.98 -10.93 -25.38
C GLY A 403 -21.49 -11.26 -25.48
N ASP A 404 -20.59 -10.32 -25.75
CA ASP A 404 -19.13 -10.57 -25.80
C ASP A 404 -18.36 -9.40 -25.17
N VAL A 405 -18.30 -9.42 -23.83
CA VAL A 405 -17.68 -8.35 -23.05
C VAL A 405 -16.34 -8.85 -22.51
N LYS A 406 -15.33 -8.80 -23.36
CA LYS A 406 -13.93 -9.00 -22.95
C LYS A 406 -13.18 -7.73 -23.18
N PHE A 407 -12.72 -7.08 -22.13
CA PHE A 407 -11.88 -5.91 -22.28
C PHE A 407 -10.83 -5.84 -21.18
N ALA A 408 -9.74 -5.18 -21.48
CA ALA A 408 -8.67 -4.91 -20.54
C ALA A 408 -8.45 -3.41 -20.43
N THR A 409 -8.07 -2.96 -19.27
CA THR A 409 -7.62 -1.57 -19.04
C THR A 409 -6.20 -1.60 -18.49
N LEU A 410 -5.31 -0.89 -19.15
CA LEU A 410 -3.97 -0.63 -18.65
C LEU A 410 -3.99 0.70 -17.88
N HIS A 411 -3.67 0.66 -16.60
CA HIS A 411 -3.55 1.82 -15.72
C HIS A 411 -2.08 2.20 -15.65
N ILE A 412 -1.77 3.46 -15.98
CA ILE A 412 -0.43 4.04 -15.86
C ILE A 412 -0.57 5.39 -15.19
N GLY A 413 0.29 5.68 -14.23
CA GLY A 413 0.32 6.98 -13.61
C GLY A 413 1.58 7.25 -12.85
N ALA A 414 1.72 8.51 -12.47
CA ALA A 414 2.82 9.00 -11.64
C ALA A 414 2.24 9.70 -10.41
N GLN A 415 2.92 9.54 -9.31
CA GLN A 415 2.62 10.21 -8.04
C GLN A 415 3.90 10.87 -7.55
N VAL A 416 3.76 12.06 -7.00
CA VAL A 416 4.83 12.78 -6.33
C VAL A 416 4.37 13.16 -4.94
N GLY A 417 5.26 13.11 -3.97
CA GLY A 417 4.89 13.44 -2.62
C GLY A 417 6.08 13.68 -1.72
N ASN A 418 5.77 14.09 -0.52
CA ASN A 418 6.74 14.34 0.53
C ASN A 418 6.30 13.66 1.82
N TYR A 419 7.24 13.12 2.56
CA TYR A 419 7.05 12.52 3.85
C TYR A 419 8.11 13.03 4.83
N GLY A 420 7.70 13.48 6.02
CA GLY A 420 8.63 13.99 7.03
C GLY A 420 9.06 15.44 6.84
N THR A 421 10.14 15.83 7.51
CA THR A 421 10.67 17.19 7.59
C THR A 421 12.16 17.19 7.93
N LYS A 422 12.89 18.27 7.63
CA LYS A 422 14.29 18.47 8.05
C LYS A 422 14.42 19.10 9.46
N GLN A 423 13.32 19.52 10.08
CA GLN A 423 13.36 20.15 11.39
C GLN A 423 13.84 19.15 12.45
N ASN A 424 14.52 19.63 13.48
CA ASN A 424 14.98 18.83 14.63
C ASN A 424 15.78 17.57 14.25
N ASN A 425 16.66 17.69 13.24
CA ASN A 425 17.52 16.61 12.73
C ASN A 425 16.76 15.41 12.17
N LEU A 426 15.54 15.61 11.72
CA LEU A 426 14.75 14.61 11.03
C LEU A 426 15.10 14.56 9.53
N ILE A 427 14.56 13.58 8.82
CA ILE A 427 14.81 13.34 7.41
C ILE A 427 13.58 13.75 6.60
N ASN A 428 13.76 14.54 5.57
CA ASN A 428 12.74 14.84 4.59
C ASN A 428 12.85 13.86 3.42
N GLU A 429 11.78 13.20 3.07
CA GLU A 429 11.70 12.27 1.96
C GLU A 429 10.80 12.83 0.86
N PHE A 430 11.42 13.29 -0.24
CA PHE A 430 10.68 13.59 -1.45
C PHE A 430 10.69 12.37 -2.38
N TYR A 431 9.53 11.91 -2.82
CA TYR A 431 9.45 10.73 -3.66
C TYR A 431 8.67 10.96 -4.94
N THR A 432 9.06 10.21 -5.96
CA THR A 432 8.33 10.05 -7.21
C THR A 432 8.01 8.57 -7.40
N GLN A 433 6.77 8.25 -7.71
CA GLN A 433 6.31 6.87 -7.87
C GLN A 433 5.60 6.69 -9.20
N ALA A 434 6.01 5.68 -9.96
CA ALA A 434 5.27 5.17 -11.10
C ALA A 434 4.35 4.03 -10.65
N VAL A 435 3.10 4.06 -11.09
CA VAL A 435 2.10 3.04 -10.83
C VAL A 435 1.67 2.44 -12.16
N VAL A 436 1.74 1.12 -12.26
CA VAL A 436 1.31 0.37 -13.44
C VAL A 436 0.40 -0.76 -12.99
N GLY A 437 -0.73 -0.93 -13.66
CA GLY A 437 -1.64 -2.03 -13.38
C GLY A 437 -2.46 -2.42 -14.60
N VAL A 438 -2.93 -3.65 -14.60
CA VAL A 438 -3.80 -4.19 -15.65
C VAL A 438 -5.03 -4.78 -14.99
N THR A 439 -6.19 -4.29 -15.42
CA THR A 439 -7.48 -4.88 -15.05
C THR A 439 -8.06 -5.60 -16.26
N LEU A 440 -8.33 -6.88 -16.10
CA LEU A 440 -9.00 -7.72 -17.09
C LEU A 440 -10.43 -7.96 -16.65
N ASN A 441 -11.37 -7.71 -17.54
CA ASN A 441 -12.80 -7.93 -17.30
C ASN A 441 -13.34 -8.95 -18.32
N ASP A 442 -14.04 -9.96 -17.82
CA ASP A 442 -14.67 -10.99 -18.65
C ASP A 442 -16.04 -11.38 -18.07
N GLN A 443 -16.86 -11.98 -18.86
CA GLN A 443 -18.17 -12.47 -18.46
C GLN A 443 -18.09 -13.99 -18.26
N TRP A 444 -17.95 -14.44 -17.01
CA TRP A 444 -17.96 -15.85 -16.66
C TRP A 444 -19.36 -16.30 -16.20
N PHE A 445 -19.60 -17.60 -16.22
CA PHE A 445 -20.85 -18.22 -15.78
C PHE A 445 -22.09 -17.87 -16.63
N VAL A 446 -21.89 -17.49 -17.90
CA VAL A 446 -23.00 -17.31 -18.84
C VAL A 446 -23.43 -18.69 -19.35
N LYS A 447 -24.71 -19.04 -19.12
CA LYS A 447 -25.28 -20.21 -19.76
C LYS A 447 -25.40 -19.97 -21.25
N PHE A 448 -24.66 -20.72 -22.06
CA PHE A 448 -24.88 -20.73 -23.51
C PHE A 448 -26.25 -21.30 -23.79
N LYS A 449 -27.13 -20.51 -24.39
CA LYS A 449 -28.35 -21.04 -24.96
C LYS A 449 -27.99 -21.62 -26.33
N TYR A 450 -28.00 -22.93 -26.42
CA TYR A 450 -28.01 -23.58 -27.71
C TYR A 450 -29.31 -23.17 -28.43
N ARG A 451 -29.16 -22.53 -29.59
CA ARG A 451 -30.30 -22.30 -30.52
C ARG A 451 -30.38 -23.47 -31.47
#